data_3357dfb5c759c90d658b8b8ac5ed6ebc
#
_entry.id   3357dfb5c759c90d658b8b8ac5ed6ebc
#
_cell.length_a   1.000
_cell.length_b   1.000
_cell.length_c   1.000
_cell.angle_alpha   90.00
_cell.angle_beta   90.00
_cell.angle_gamma   90.00
#
_symmetry.space_group_name_H-M   'P 1'
#
loop_
_entity.id
_entity.type
_entity.pdbx_description
1 polymer ?
#
loop_
_entity_poly.entity_id
_entity_poly.type
_entity_poly.pdbx_seq_one_letter_code
_entity_poly.pdbx_strand_id
1 'polypeptide(L)'
;MISYTKHYINGAWQEATSKAHFDVHDASTEEVMATVPQGTVEEAAQAVLAAHKAFPVWSALSVEERCQYIDKIVAGLKARSDEMSTAIAREVGMAIKLSKMFQVGGPVFNCGNAAKVARA
;
A
#
# COMPACT_ATOMS: atom_id res chain seq x y z
N MET A 1 6.01 17.38 -9.97
CA MET A 1 4.67 16.91 -9.59
C MET A 1 4.40 15.57 -10.26
N ILE A 2 4.01 14.56 -9.52
CA ILE A 2 3.67 13.22 -10.03
C ILE A 2 2.16 13.15 -10.17
N SER A 3 1.64 12.63 -11.29
CA SER A 3 0.19 12.46 -11.49
C SER A 3 -0.13 10.97 -11.62
N TYR A 4 -0.91 10.47 -10.69
CA TYR A 4 -1.47 9.13 -10.73
C TYR A 4 -2.87 9.18 -11.32
N THR A 5 -3.18 8.30 -12.27
CA THR A 5 -4.47 8.27 -12.97
C THR A 5 -5.22 6.96 -12.77
N LYS A 6 -4.61 6.00 -12.04
CA LYS A 6 -5.09 4.62 -11.97
C LYS A 6 -5.37 4.17 -10.55
N HIS A 7 -6.39 3.31 -10.42
CA HIS A 7 -6.62 2.49 -9.23
C HIS A 7 -6.10 1.07 -9.46
N TYR A 8 -5.61 0.42 -8.40
CA TYR A 8 -5.24 -0.99 -8.44
C TYR A 8 -6.40 -1.84 -7.95
N ILE A 9 -7.12 -2.49 -8.87
CA ILE A 9 -8.30 -3.29 -8.55
C ILE A 9 -8.18 -4.63 -9.26
N ASN A 10 -8.49 -5.72 -8.56
CA ASN A 10 -8.49 -7.08 -9.09
C ASN A 10 -7.15 -7.49 -9.74
N GLY A 11 -6.04 -7.11 -9.12
CA GLY A 11 -4.69 -7.47 -9.59
C GLY A 11 -4.19 -6.66 -10.78
N ALA A 12 -4.87 -5.59 -11.18
CA ALA A 12 -4.50 -4.77 -12.33
C ALA A 12 -4.64 -3.26 -12.06
N TRP A 13 -3.78 -2.47 -12.70
CA TRP A 13 -3.91 -1.02 -12.74
C TRP A 13 -4.96 -0.63 -13.79
N GLN A 14 -6.04 0.03 -13.38
CA GLN A 14 -7.17 0.46 -14.20
C GLN A 14 -7.26 1.99 -14.18
N GLU A 15 -7.49 2.61 -15.34
CA GLU A 15 -7.73 4.05 -15.39
C GLU A 15 -8.96 4.41 -14.56
N ALA A 16 -8.85 5.47 -13.77
CA ALA A 16 -9.97 6.00 -13.01
C ALA A 16 -11.05 6.53 -13.96
N THR A 17 -12.31 6.26 -13.66
CA THR A 17 -13.44 6.71 -14.48
C THR A 17 -13.76 8.18 -14.23
N SER A 18 -13.48 8.68 -13.03
CA SER A 18 -13.63 10.09 -12.66
C SER A 18 -12.42 10.90 -13.10
N LYS A 19 -12.64 12.14 -13.52
CA LYS A 19 -11.58 13.14 -13.72
C LYS A 19 -11.22 13.90 -12.43
N ALA A 20 -12.00 13.72 -11.38
CA ALA A 20 -11.73 14.35 -10.09
C ALA A 20 -10.49 13.70 -9.44
N HIS A 21 -9.70 14.52 -8.76
CA HIS A 21 -8.49 14.09 -8.09
C HIS A 21 -8.31 14.82 -6.77
N PHE A 22 -7.46 14.27 -5.91
CA PHE A 22 -6.98 14.93 -4.71
C PHE A 22 -5.54 15.35 -4.90
N ASP A 23 -5.22 16.55 -4.43
CA ASP A 23 -3.85 17.02 -4.33
C ASP A 23 -3.18 16.43 -3.08
N VAL A 24 -1.96 15.93 -3.26
CA VAL A 24 -1.10 15.46 -2.17
C VAL A 24 -0.05 16.55 -1.94
N HIS A 25 -0.03 17.13 -0.75
CA HIS A 25 0.88 18.20 -0.38
C HIS A 25 2.11 17.65 0.32
N ASP A 26 3.26 18.28 0.05
CA ASP A 26 4.46 18.10 0.85
C ASP A 26 4.27 18.87 2.16
N ALA A 27 4.27 18.17 3.29
CA ALA A 27 4.00 18.76 4.60
C ALA A 27 5.06 19.80 5.06
N SER A 28 6.23 19.81 4.43
CA SER A 28 7.32 20.75 4.77
C SER A 28 7.27 22.03 3.95
N THR A 29 6.79 21.97 2.71
CA THR A 29 6.77 23.12 1.77
C THR A 29 5.37 23.61 1.47
N GLU A 30 4.33 22.84 1.84
CA GLU A 30 2.93 23.06 1.51
C GLU A 30 2.62 23.04 0.00
N GLU A 31 3.61 22.69 -0.82
CA GLU A 31 3.44 22.58 -2.27
C GLU A 31 2.79 21.26 -2.67
N VAL A 32 2.03 21.27 -3.77
CA VAL A 32 1.48 20.04 -4.35
C VAL A 32 2.61 19.20 -4.93
N MET A 33 2.85 18.03 -4.36
CA MET A 33 3.88 17.09 -4.81
C MET A 33 3.32 15.99 -5.73
N ALA A 34 2.06 15.63 -5.59
CA ALA A 34 1.42 14.62 -6.42
C ALA A 34 -0.09 14.87 -6.52
N THR A 35 -0.74 14.21 -7.49
CA THR A 35 -2.20 14.08 -7.57
C THR A 35 -2.60 12.61 -7.61
N VAL A 36 -3.70 12.25 -6.95
CA VAL A 36 -4.27 10.91 -6.96
C VAL A 36 -5.73 10.96 -7.41
N PRO A 37 -6.22 9.96 -8.16
CA PRO A 37 -7.59 9.99 -8.65
C PRO A 37 -8.58 9.78 -7.51
N GLN A 38 -9.70 10.49 -7.56
CA GLN A 38 -10.83 10.26 -6.67
C GLN A 38 -11.64 9.06 -7.19
N GLY A 39 -11.76 8.01 -6.38
CA GLY A 39 -12.57 6.85 -6.72
C GLY A 39 -14.06 7.16 -6.69
N THR A 40 -14.81 6.48 -7.56
CA THR A 40 -16.28 6.51 -7.56
C THR A 40 -16.86 5.43 -6.66
N VAL A 41 -18.15 5.53 -6.36
CA VAL A 41 -18.89 4.51 -5.61
C VAL A 41 -18.85 3.16 -6.35
N GLU A 42 -18.95 3.20 -7.68
CA GLU A 42 -18.92 2.02 -8.54
C GLU A 42 -17.55 1.34 -8.51
N GLU A 43 -16.46 2.11 -8.56
CA GLU A 43 -15.09 1.59 -8.45
C GLU A 43 -14.83 0.98 -7.07
N ALA A 44 -15.31 1.63 -6.00
CA ALA A 44 -15.25 1.07 -4.66
C ALA A 44 -16.03 -0.24 -4.54
N ALA A 45 -17.24 -0.31 -5.11
CA ALA A 45 -18.03 -1.54 -5.15
C ALA A 45 -17.34 -2.66 -5.95
N GLN A 46 -16.71 -2.33 -7.08
CA GLN A 46 -15.91 -3.29 -7.86
C GLN A 46 -14.72 -3.82 -7.06
N ALA A 47 -14.01 -2.96 -6.33
CA ALA A 47 -12.89 -3.37 -5.49
C ALA A 47 -13.33 -4.34 -4.38
N VAL A 48 -14.42 -4.03 -3.69
CA VAL A 48 -15.01 -4.91 -2.65
C VAL A 48 -15.43 -6.25 -3.25
N LEU A 49 -16.12 -6.24 -4.41
CA LEU A 49 -16.55 -7.47 -5.08
C LEU A 49 -15.35 -8.33 -5.52
N ALA A 50 -14.28 -7.70 -6.02
CA ALA A 50 -13.05 -8.40 -6.39
C ALA A 50 -12.40 -9.08 -5.18
N ALA A 51 -12.30 -8.38 -4.06
CA ALA A 51 -11.79 -8.92 -2.80
C ALA A 51 -12.66 -10.10 -2.29
N HIS A 52 -13.98 -9.95 -2.33
CA HIS A 52 -14.90 -11.01 -1.95
C HIS A 52 -14.74 -12.27 -2.83
N LYS A 53 -14.61 -12.10 -4.14
CA LYS A 53 -14.39 -13.23 -5.08
C LYS A 53 -13.03 -13.90 -4.86
N ALA A 54 -12.00 -13.18 -4.42
CA ALA A 54 -10.69 -13.75 -4.14
C ALA A 54 -10.64 -14.54 -2.82
N PHE A 55 -11.54 -14.24 -1.88
CA PHE A 55 -11.52 -14.81 -0.52
C PHE A 55 -11.58 -16.35 -0.48
N PRO A 56 -12.46 -17.06 -1.24
CA PRO A 56 -12.52 -18.53 -1.19
C PRO A 56 -11.17 -19.18 -1.53
N VAL A 57 -10.48 -18.67 -2.55
CA VAL A 57 -9.16 -19.18 -2.96
C VAL A 57 -8.13 -18.90 -1.87
N TRP A 58 -8.11 -17.68 -1.36
CA TRP A 58 -7.18 -17.28 -0.29
C TRP A 58 -7.39 -18.09 1.00
N SER A 59 -8.65 -18.27 1.42
CA SER A 59 -8.98 -18.97 2.66
C SER A 59 -8.70 -20.47 2.60
N ALA A 60 -8.69 -21.06 1.42
CA ALA A 60 -8.35 -22.47 1.20
C ALA A 60 -6.84 -22.76 1.23
N LEU A 61 -5.99 -21.72 1.15
CA LEU A 61 -4.54 -21.89 1.25
C LEU A 61 -4.15 -22.37 2.67
N SER A 62 -3.13 -23.21 2.73
CA SER A 62 -2.49 -23.61 3.98
C SER A 62 -1.87 -22.39 4.69
N VAL A 63 -1.61 -22.54 5.99
CA VAL A 63 -0.89 -21.50 6.75
C VAL A 63 0.45 -21.18 6.11
N GLU A 64 1.20 -22.18 5.69
CA GLU A 64 2.51 -21.98 5.06
C GLU A 64 2.41 -21.20 3.75
N GLU A 65 1.48 -21.53 2.88
CA GLU A 65 1.29 -20.79 1.63
C GLU A 65 0.93 -19.32 1.88
N ARG A 66 0.04 -19.04 2.84
CA ARG A 66 -0.28 -17.65 3.22
C ARG A 66 0.94 -16.94 3.79
N CYS A 67 1.75 -17.59 4.62
CA CYS A 67 2.98 -17.03 5.13
C CYS A 67 3.99 -16.69 4.04
N GLN A 68 4.10 -17.50 2.99
CA GLN A 68 4.95 -17.19 1.84
C GLN A 68 4.55 -15.90 1.12
N TYR A 69 3.25 -15.58 1.04
CA TYR A 69 2.80 -14.27 0.53
C TYR A 69 3.25 -13.13 1.45
N ILE A 70 3.12 -13.31 2.77
CA ILE A 70 3.59 -12.31 3.74
C ILE A 70 5.11 -12.11 3.64
N ASP A 71 5.88 -13.17 3.49
CA ASP A 71 7.34 -13.09 3.31
C ASP A 71 7.72 -12.29 2.05
N LYS A 72 6.99 -12.46 0.94
CA LYS A 72 7.17 -11.68 -0.29
C LYS A 72 6.83 -10.19 -0.06
N ILE A 73 5.77 -9.90 0.67
CA ILE A 73 5.42 -8.51 1.05
C ILE A 73 6.54 -7.89 1.88
N VAL A 74 7.04 -8.60 2.89
CA VAL A 74 8.15 -8.15 3.74
C VAL A 74 9.41 -7.88 2.91
N ALA A 75 9.74 -8.77 1.98
CA ALA A 75 10.89 -8.60 1.08
C ALA A 75 10.72 -7.36 0.19
N GLY A 76 9.52 -7.16 -0.38
CA GLY A 76 9.20 -5.99 -1.20
C GLY A 76 9.29 -4.67 -0.42
N LEU A 77 8.76 -4.63 0.80
CA LEU A 77 8.85 -3.46 1.67
C LEU A 77 10.31 -3.12 2.02
N LYS A 78 11.12 -4.13 2.35
CA LYS A 78 12.56 -3.94 2.61
C LYS A 78 13.29 -3.39 1.39
N ALA A 79 13.03 -3.94 0.23
CA ALA A 79 13.70 -3.53 -1.01
C ALA A 79 13.38 -2.08 -1.41
N ARG A 80 12.20 -1.57 -1.04
CA ARG A 80 11.74 -0.20 -1.32
C ARG A 80 11.74 0.73 -0.10
N SER A 81 12.46 0.35 0.96
CA SER A 81 12.44 1.07 2.25
C SER A 81 12.79 2.55 2.11
N ASP A 82 13.81 2.91 1.34
CA ASP A 82 14.24 4.30 1.17
C ASP A 82 13.22 5.14 0.38
N GLU A 83 12.65 4.57 -0.67
CA GLU A 83 11.57 5.19 -1.47
C GLU A 83 10.35 5.48 -0.58
N MET A 84 9.87 4.46 0.13
CA MET A 84 8.70 4.60 1.00
C MET A 84 8.95 5.57 2.15
N SER A 85 10.13 5.52 2.78
CA SER A 85 10.47 6.42 3.88
C SER A 85 10.50 7.88 3.42
N THR A 86 10.98 8.14 2.20
CA THR A 86 11.02 9.47 1.63
C THR A 86 9.61 9.99 1.32
N ALA A 87 8.76 9.15 0.73
CA ALA A 87 7.37 9.52 0.45
C ALA A 87 6.62 9.86 1.75
N ILE A 88 6.70 8.99 2.75
CA ILE A 88 6.05 9.19 4.06
C ILE A 88 6.60 10.44 4.77
N ALA A 89 7.92 10.66 4.75
CA ALA A 89 8.52 11.84 5.36
C ALA A 89 7.98 13.14 4.75
N ARG A 90 7.77 13.17 3.44
CA ARG A 90 7.21 14.33 2.73
C ARG A 90 5.72 14.51 2.98
N GLU A 91 4.94 13.44 2.94
CA GLU A 91 3.48 13.50 3.15
C GLU A 91 3.08 13.86 4.59
N VAL A 92 3.82 13.35 5.58
CA VAL A 92 3.48 13.47 7.00
C VAL A 92 4.33 14.53 7.72
N GLY A 93 5.40 15.02 7.10
CA GLY A 93 6.35 15.95 7.73
C GLY A 93 7.22 15.30 8.81
N MET A 94 7.41 13.99 8.77
CA MET A 94 8.20 13.25 9.73
C MET A 94 9.68 13.26 9.36
N ALA A 95 10.58 13.35 10.36
CA ALA A 95 12.01 13.20 10.11
C ALA A 95 12.32 11.85 9.44
N ILE A 96 13.11 11.87 8.36
CA ILE A 96 13.38 10.70 7.50
C ILE A 96 13.88 9.47 8.28
N LYS A 97 14.71 9.67 9.31
CA LYS A 97 15.19 8.57 10.16
C LYS A 97 14.07 7.89 10.94
N LEU A 98 13.11 8.67 11.44
CA LEU A 98 11.96 8.15 12.17
C LEU A 98 10.97 7.49 11.22
N SER A 99 10.76 8.07 10.03
CA SER A 99 9.95 7.48 8.98
C SER A 99 10.48 6.08 8.61
N LYS A 100 11.77 5.95 8.37
CA LYS A 100 12.41 4.67 8.04
C LYS A 100 12.29 3.65 9.18
N MET A 101 12.51 4.08 10.42
CA MET A 101 12.51 3.20 11.59
C MET A 101 11.10 2.72 11.96
N PHE A 102 10.14 3.63 12.03
CA PHE A 102 8.82 3.32 12.58
C PHE A 102 7.78 3.07 11.48
N GLN A 103 7.72 3.90 10.44
CA GLN A 103 6.66 3.82 9.45
C GLN A 103 6.91 2.71 8.41
N VAL A 104 8.18 2.41 8.13
CA VAL A 104 8.55 1.30 7.24
C VAL A 104 9.04 0.09 8.03
N GLY A 105 9.93 0.30 8.99
CA GLY A 105 10.49 -0.77 9.82
C GLY A 105 9.45 -1.47 10.69
N GLY A 106 8.50 -0.74 11.25
CA GLY A 106 7.42 -1.29 12.06
C GLY A 106 6.55 -2.31 11.30
N PRO A 107 5.94 -1.96 10.16
CA PRO A 107 5.20 -2.91 9.32
C PRO A 107 6.03 -4.12 8.88
N VAL A 108 7.28 -3.92 8.48
CA VAL A 108 8.21 -5.01 8.12
C VAL A 108 8.40 -5.99 9.28
N PHE A 109 8.62 -5.46 10.49
CA PHE A 109 8.77 -6.27 11.69
C PHE A 109 7.47 -7.01 12.03
N ASN A 110 6.34 -6.30 12.06
CA ASN A 110 5.04 -6.85 12.45
C ASN A 110 4.56 -7.95 11.49
N CYS A 111 4.65 -7.72 10.18
CA CYS A 111 4.31 -8.72 9.17
C CYS A 111 5.22 -9.95 9.27
N GLY A 112 6.53 -9.76 9.40
CA GLY A 112 7.47 -10.87 9.54
C GLY A 112 7.23 -11.67 10.84
N ASN A 113 6.90 -10.99 11.94
CA ASN A 113 6.58 -11.65 13.20
C ASN A 113 5.24 -12.41 13.13
N ALA A 114 4.23 -11.83 12.48
CA ALA A 114 2.95 -12.51 12.28
C ALA A 114 3.11 -13.83 11.52
N ALA A 115 3.91 -13.84 10.44
CA ALA A 115 4.22 -15.05 9.70
C ALA A 115 4.96 -16.11 10.56
N LYS A 116 5.88 -15.68 11.44
CA LYS A 116 6.56 -16.61 12.37
C LYS A 116 5.59 -17.23 13.37
N VAL A 117 4.75 -16.40 13.99
CA VAL A 117 3.75 -16.88 14.97
C VAL A 117 2.73 -17.79 14.32
N ALA A 118 2.31 -17.52 13.08
CA ALA A 118 1.36 -18.38 12.39
C ALA A 118 1.93 -19.77 12.03
N ARG A 119 3.26 -19.89 11.92
CA ARG A 119 3.94 -21.18 11.66
C ARG A 119 4.21 -22.00 12.94
N ALA A 120 4.17 -21.35 14.12
CA ALA A 120 4.42 -21.99 15.40
C ALA A 120 3.22 -22.78 15.90
#